data_1e31e7a5c4145f8b15a37d6a9c4da47f
#
_entry.id   1e31e7a5c4145f8b15a37d6a9c4da47f
#
_cell.length_a   1.000
_cell.length_b   1.000
_cell.length_c   1.000
_cell.angle_alpha   90.00
_cell.angle_beta   90.00
_cell.angle_gamma   90.00
#
_symmetry.space_group_name_H-M   'P 1'
#
loop_
_entity.id
_entity.type
_entity.pdbx_description
1 polymer ?
#
loop_
_entity_poly.entity_id
_entity_poly.type
_entity_poly.pdbx_seq_one_letter_code
_entity_poly.pdbx_strand_id
1 'polypeptide(L)'
;MVKLQEIQGPTHELPPVDCSERKFSGRSRLYIGNINPGSTEESLKQDLGKFGEFSDMFYNPEKHFAFVKMDYRENAEKAKKELDGKMVNGRSLKVKFAPHQAALRIKNLGPFVSNELLHRAFSVFGDLERAIVLVDDRGRSKGEGIVEYERKPSALDALKRCSDGVFFLSSSLRPCIVELIEDSEDDDGLMDKNLFKRNPEFWQEREVGGGGG
;
A
#
# COMPACT_ATOMS: atom_id res chain seq x y z
N MET A 1 -5.47 4.11 -28.32
CA MET A 1 -4.69 3.43 -29.37
C MET A 1 -3.44 4.20 -29.84
N VAL A 2 -3.44 5.53 -29.88
CA VAL A 2 -2.32 6.33 -30.41
C VAL A 2 -1.05 6.24 -29.55
N LYS A 3 -1.16 6.23 -28.21
CA LYS A 3 0.01 6.19 -27.30
C LYS A 3 0.78 4.86 -27.29
N LEU A 4 0.16 3.75 -27.64
CA LEU A 4 0.85 2.46 -27.74
C LEU A 4 1.74 2.36 -28.99
N GLN A 5 1.46 3.15 -30.04
CA GLN A 5 2.26 3.20 -31.24
C GLN A 5 3.53 4.06 -31.09
N GLU A 6 3.56 4.98 -30.12
CA GLU A 6 4.74 5.80 -29.82
C GLU A 6 5.85 5.05 -29.07
N ILE A 7 5.60 3.84 -28.62
CA ILE A 7 6.59 2.97 -27.94
C ILE A 7 7.45 2.20 -28.96
N GLN A 8 7.24 2.40 -30.25
CA GLN A 8 7.95 1.71 -31.31
C GLN A 8 9.31 2.36 -31.59
N GLY A 9 10.34 1.79 -31.06
CA GLY A 9 11.75 2.04 -31.40
C GLY A 9 12.67 1.23 -30.48
N PRO A 10 13.83 0.78 -30.98
CA PRO A 10 14.81 0.10 -30.14
C PRO A 10 15.32 1.10 -29.09
N THR A 11 14.93 0.91 -27.84
CA THR A 11 15.42 1.70 -26.71
C THR A 11 16.48 0.87 -26.00
N HIS A 12 17.73 1.13 -26.32
CA HIS A 12 18.85 0.43 -25.71
C HIS A 12 19.17 0.99 -24.32
N GLU A 13 18.90 2.28 -24.09
CA GLU A 13 19.11 2.95 -22.81
C GLU A 13 17.81 3.57 -22.32
N LEU A 14 17.43 3.26 -21.09
CA LEU A 14 16.29 3.87 -20.43
C LEU A 14 16.79 4.92 -19.45
N PRO A 15 16.14 6.09 -19.37
CA PRO A 15 16.49 7.08 -18.36
C PRO A 15 16.26 6.46 -16.96
N PRO A 16 17.13 6.80 -15.99
CA PRO A 16 16.96 6.34 -14.62
C PRO A 16 15.60 6.82 -14.07
N VAL A 17 14.92 5.96 -13.33
CA VAL A 17 13.68 6.33 -12.64
C VAL A 17 14.06 7.02 -11.34
N ASP A 18 13.39 8.14 -11.06
CA ASP A 18 13.48 8.77 -9.75
C ASP A 18 12.85 7.84 -8.69
N CYS A 19 13.71 7.28 -7.84
CA CYS A 19 13.30 6.39 -6.74
C CYS A 19 13.12 7.15 -5.42
N SER A 20 13.19 8.49 -5.42
CA SER A 20 12.94 9.30 -4.23
C SER A 20 11.51 9.11 -3.75
N GLU A 21 11.34 9.06 -2.43
CA GLU A 21 10.01 8.96 -1.85
C GLU A 21 9.24 10.26 -2.07
N ARG A 22 8.08 10.18 -2.70
CA ARG A 22 7.20 11.32 -2.91
C ARG A 22 6.40 11.63 -1.67
N LYS A 23 6.26 12.92 -1.36
CA LYS A 23 5.37 13.38 -0.30
C LYS A 23 3.92 12.98 -0.60
N PHE A 24 3.21 12.59 0.44
CA PHE A 24 1.78 12.25 0.40
C PHE A 24 1.43 11.13 -0.58
N SER A 25 2.32 10.13 -0.71
CA SER A 25 2.06 8.97 -1.55
C SER A 25 0.92 8.10 -0.99
N GLY A 26 0.33 7.27 -1.84
CA GLY A 26 -0.69 6.29 -1.43
C GLY A 26 -0.19 5.31 -0.35
N ARG A 27 1.13 5.06 -0.31
CA ARG A 27 1.80 4.19 0.66
C ARG A 27 1.86 4.76 2.07
N SER A 28 1.77 6.08 2.23
CA SER A 28 1.77 6.76 3.54
C SER A 28 0.37 7.03 4.08
N ARG A 29 -0.65 6.41 3.49
CA ARG A 29 -2.04 6.55 3.92
C ARG A 29 -2.34 5.64 5.10
N LEU A 30 -2.87 6.22 6.18
CA LEU A 30 -3.31 5.52 7.38
C LEU A 30 -4.82 5.47 7.46
N TYR A 31 -5.32 4.35 7.97
CA TYR A 31 -6.67 4.18 8.49
C TYR A 31 -6.61 4.27 10.02
N ILE A 32 -7.46 5.09 10.61
CA ILE A 32 -7.62 5.24 12.05
C ILE A 32 -9.05 4.85 12.39
N GLY A 33 -9.23 3.77 13.12
CA GLY A 33 -10.53 3.24 13.51
C GLY A 33 -10.75 3.27 15.02
N ASN A 34 -12.00 2.96 15.41
CA ASN A 34 -12.46 2.95 16.80
C ASN A 34 -12.28 4.30 17.51
N ILE A 35 -12.46 5.39 16.76
CA ILE A 35 -12.37 6.76 17.29
C ILE A 35 -13.52 6.98 18.28
N ASN A 36 -13.24 7.63 19.40
CA ASN A 36 -14.28 7.96 20.36
C ASN A 36 -15.27 8.99 19.77
N PRO A 37 -16.59 8.82 19.95
CA PRO A 37 -17.61 9.78 19.46
C PRO A 37 -17.42 11.22 19.96
N GLY A 38 -16.76 11.41 21.11
CA GLY A 38 -16.43 12.72 21.66
C GLY A 38 -15.09 13.29 21.17
N SER A 39 -14.35 12.56 20.29
CA SER A 39 -13.12 13.08 19.70
C SER A 39 -13.44 13.98 18.51
N THR A 40 -12.78 15.12 18.46
CA THR A 40 -12.90 16.05 17.34
C THR A 40 -11.82 15.78 16.28
N GLU A 41 -12.08 16.24 15.06
CA GLU A 41 -11.10 16.18 13.98
C GLU A 41 -9.81 16.93 14.34
N GLU A 42 -9.94 18.07 15.07
CA GLU A 42 -8.82 18.88 15.53
C GLU A 42 -7.91 18.13 16.51
N SER A 43 -8.49 17.33 17.39
CA SER A 43 -7.72 16.51 18.34
C SER A 43 -6.86 15.46 17.61
N LEU A 44 -7.42 14.81 16.59
CA LEU A 44 -6.69 13.86 15.76
C LEU A 44 -5.59 14.55 14.94
N LYS A 45 -5.86 15.74 14.40
CA LYS A 45 -4.87 16.54 13.69
C LYS A 45 -3.70 16.95 14.59
N GLN A 46 -3.96 17.31 15.84
CA GLN A 46 -2.91 17.63 16.82
C GLN A 46 -2.04 16.42 17.15
N ASP A 47 -2.65 15.25 17.31
CA ASP A 47 -1.89 14.02 17.57
C ASP A 47 -1.04 13.61 16.37
N LEU A 48 -1.58 13.69 15.15
CA LEU A 48 -0.86 13.36 13.91
C LEU A 48 0.24 14.37 13.57
N GLY A 49 0.02 15.66 13.81
CA GLY A 49 0.99 16.71 13.55
C GLY A 49 2.30 16.60 14.33
N LYS A 50 2.35 15.75 15.37
CA LYS A 50 3.58 15.44 16.12
C LYS A 50 4.55 14.57 15.33
N PHE A 51 4.06 13.85 14.32
CA PHE A 51 4.84 12.87 13.54
C PHE A 51 5.29 13.41 12.18
N GLY A 52 4.68 14.46 11.68
CA GLY A 52 5.01 15.07 10.40
C GLY A 52 3.85 15.87 9.81
N GLU A 53 4.02 16.29 8.58
CA GLU A 53 2.96 16.92 7.81
C GLU A 53 1.95 15.86 7.36
N PHE A 54 0.71 16.25 7.19
CA PHE A 54 -0.31 15.38 6.61
C PHE A 54 -1.18 16.18 5.65
N SER A 55 -1.71 15.49 4.63
CA SER A 55 -2.67 16.05 3.67
C SER A 55 -4.01 15.34 3.82
N ASP A 56 -5.06 15.98 3.33
CA ASP A 56 -6.41 15.43 3.13
C ASP A 56 -6.83 14.40 4.18
N MET A 57 -7.28 14.88 5.32
CA MET A 57 -7.88 14.05 6.34
C MET A 57 -9.36 13.88 6.04
N PHE A 58 -9.78 12.65 5.81
CA PHE A 58 -11.19 12.27 5.75
C PHE A 58 -11.62 11.71 7.10
N TYR A 59 -12.50 12.38 7.79
CA TYR A 59 -13.06 11.94 9.07
C TYR A 59 -14.54 11.61 8.92
N ASN A 60 -14.94 10.43 9.37
CA ASN A 60 -16.36 10.00 9.42
C ASN A 60 -16.78 9.81 10.89
N PRO A 61 -17.49 10.77 11.49
CA PRO A 61 -17.91 10.70 12.88
C PRO A 61 -18.96 9.60 13.15
N GLU A 62 -19.82 9.29 12.18
CA GLU A 62 -20.87 8.27 12.35
C GLU A 62 -20.30 6.87 12.42
N LYS A 63 -19.27 6.57 11.62
CA LYS A 63 -18.61 5.27 11.57
C LYS A 63 -17.34 5.19 12.41
N HIS A 64 -16.99 6.27 13.09
CA HIS A 64 -15.86 6.36 14.01
C HIS A 64 -14.50 5.99 13.39
N PHE A 65 -14.25 6.43 12.16
CA PHE A 65 -12.97 6.22 11.50
C PHE A 65 -12.49 7.47 10.73
N ALA A 66 -11.20 7.49 10.47
CA ALA A 66 -10.58 8.49 9.62
C ALA A 66 -9.56 7.85 8.66
N PHE A 67 -9.33 8.53 7.53
CA PHE A 67 -8.18 8.30 6.67
C PHE A 67 -7.34 9.55 6.61
N VAL A 68 -6.02 9.38 6.63
CA VAL A 68 -5.07 10.48 6.52
C VAL A 68 -3.86 10.04 5.70
N LYS A 69 -3.32 10.93 4.88
CA LYS A 69 -2.02 10.73 4.23
C LYS A 69 -0.96 11.52 4.98
N MET A 70 0.06 10.82 5.46
CA MET A 70 1.27 11.46 6.01
C MET A 70 2.20 11.88 4.86
N ASP A 71 3.09 12.82 5.14
CA ASP A 71 4.08 13.29 4.18
C ASP A 71 4.97 12.16 3.66
N TYR A 72 5.57 11.36 4.55
CA TYR A 72 6.45 10.24 4.21
C TYR A 72 6.02 8.95 4.91
N ARG A 73 6.38 7.82 4.31
CA ARG A 73 6.09 6.49 4.87
C ARG A 73 6.67 6.31 6.27
N GLU A 74 7.89 6.79 6.49
CA GLU A 74 8.55 6.71 7.79
C GLU A 74 7.75 7.41 8.90
N ASN A 75 7.18 8.59 8.61
CA ASN A 75 6.36 9.34 9.55
C ASN A 75 5.02 8.64 9.80
N ALA A 76 4.44 8.03 8.76
CA ALA A 76 3.25 7.18 8.91
C ALA A 76 3.52 5.95 9.79
N GLU A 77 4.68 5.31 9.67
CA GLU A 77 5.09 4.18 10.52
C GLU A 77 5.24 4.60 11.98
N LYS A 78 5.88 5.75 12.24
CA LYS A 78 6.00 6.32 13.59
C LYS A 78 4.61 6.61 14.18
N ALA A 79 3.73 7.26 13.41
CA ALA A 79 2.36 7.56 13.83
C ALA A 79 1.58 6.27 14.13
N LYS A 80 1.66 5.27 13.26
CA LYS A 80 1.03 3.95 13.49
C LYS A 80 1.52 3.34 14.78
N LYS A 81 2.84 3.26 14.98
CA LYS A 81 3.45 2.62 16.16
C LYS A 81 3.02 3.27 17.48
N GLU A 82 2.89 4.60 17.50
CA GLU A 82 2.56 5.37 18.69
C GLU A 82 1.05 5.43 18.96
N LEU A 83 0.25 5.52 17.91
CA LEU A 83 -1.20 5.71 18.04
C LEU A 83 -1.99 4.41 18.07
N ASP A 84 -1.48 3.31 17.49
CA ASP A 84 -2.17 2.03 17.51
C ASP A 84 -2.20 1.45 18.92
N GLY A 85 -3.40 1.19 19.41
CA GLY A 85 -3.64 0.73 20.79
C GLY A 85 -3.68 1.86 21.83
N LYS A 86 -3.43 3.14 21.46
CA LYS A 86 -3.52 4.27 22.39
C LYS A 86 -4.95 4.43 22.90
N MET A 87 -5.09 4.51 24.21
CA MET A 87 -6.38 4.77 24.85
C MET A 87 -6.74 6.26 24.76
N VAL A 88 -7.84 6.57 24.10
CA VAL A 88 -8.39 7.92 24.00
C VAL A 88 -9.83 7.89 24.50
N ASN A 89 -10.11 8.58 25.58
CA ASN A 89 -11.45 8.68 26.19
C ASN A 89 -12.12 7.31 26.38
N GLY A 90 -11.37 6.29 26.84
CA GLY A 90 -11.89 4.95 27.12
C GLY A 90 -12.01 4.01 25.92
N ARG A 91 -11.57 4.43 24.72
CA ARG A 91 -11.48 3.56 23.53
C ARG A 91 -10.03 3.45 23.07
N SER A 92 -9.61 2.25 22.67
CA SER A 92 -8.32 2.00 22.08
C SER A 92 -8.37 2.30 20.59
N LEU A 93 -7.57 3.23 20.11
CA LEU A 93 -7.46 3.54 18.69
C LEU A 93 -6.89 2.33 17.93
N LYS A 94 -7.36 2.14 16.70
CA LYS A 94 -6.85 1.13 15.78
C LYS A 94 -6.25 1.82 14.56
N VAL A 95 -4.93 1.76 14.44
CA VAL A 95 -4.23 2.43 13.34
C VAL A 95 -3.56 1.41 12.44
N LYS A 96 -3.90 1.45 11.16
CA LYS A 96 -3.38 0.55 10.12
C LYS A 96 -2.97 1.34 8.89
N PHE A 97 -2.09 0.75 8.07
CA PHE A 97 -1.95 1.25 6.71
C PHE A 97 -3.23 0.96 5.92
N ALA A 98 -3.72 1.97 5.21
CA ALA A 98 -4.81 1.77 4.27
C ALA A 98 -4.28 1.08 3.01
N PRO A 99 -5.06 0.16 2.39
CA PRO A 99 -4.68 -0.44 1.12
C PRO A 99 -4.40 0.63 0.06
N HIS A 100 -3.35 0.42 -0.72
CA HIS A 100 -3.05 1.30 -1.86
C HIS A 100 -4.01 0.97 -3.00
N GLN A 101 -5.08 1.75 -3.14
CA GLN A 101 -6.18 1.48 -4.08
C GLN A 101 -5.79 1.54 -5.56
N ALA A 102 -4.57 1.97 -5.88
CA ALA A 102 -4.05 2.12 -7.23
C ALA A 102 -2.78 1.28 -7.46
N ALA A 103 -2.60 0.19 -6.71
CA ALA A 103 -1.47 -0.71 -6.83
C ALA A 103 -1.83 -1.97 -7.62
N LEU A 104 -0.97 -2.33 -8.58
CA LEU A 104 -1.09 -3.52 -9.40
C LEU A 104 0.12 -4.43 -9.19
N ARG A 105 -0.13 -5.73 -9.12
CA ARG A 105 0.90 -6.77 -9.21
C ARG A 105 1.00 -7.23 -10.65
N ILE A 106 2.21 -7.19 -11.18
CA ILE A 106 2.52 -7.60 -12.54
C ILE A 106 3.30 -8.91 -12.44
N LYS A 107 2.81 -9.96 -13.09
CA LYS A 107 3.43 -11.28 -13.11
C LYS A 107 3.91 -11.64 -14.51
N ASN A 108 4.65 -12.75 -14.61
CA ASN A 108 5.21 -13.28 -15.84
C ASN A 108 6.23 -12.34 -16.50
N LEU A 109 6.98 -11.59 -15.69
CA LEU A 109 8.05 -10.72 -16.17
C LEU A 109 9.27 -11.56 -16.59
N GLY A 110 9.96 -11.10 -17.64
CA GLY A 110 11.24 -11.68 -18.05
C GLY A 110 12.36 -11.37 -17.04
N PRO A 111 13.44 -12.17 -17.02
CA PRO A 111 14.53 -12.03 -16.05
C PRO A 111 15.33 -10.73 -16.19
N PHE A 112 15.24 -10.07 -17.34
CA PHE A 112 15.94 -8.82 -17.65
C PHE A 112 15.05 -7.58 -17.65
N VAL A 113 13.82 -7.71 -17.14
CA VAL A 113 12.94 -6.55 -16.94
C VAL A 113 13.44 -5.77 -15.75
N SER A 114 13.77 -4.49 -15.96
CA SER A 114 14.19 -3.56 -14.92
C SER A 114 13.02 -2.68 -14.44
N ASN A 115 13.24 -1.93 -13.36
CA ASN A 115 12.28 -0.95 -12.86
C ASN A 115 11.97 0.12 -13.91
N GLU A 116 13.00 0.57 -14.65
CA GLU A 116 12.88 1.58 -15.70
C GLU A 116 12.00 1.10 -16.85
N LEU A 117 12.20 -0.17 -17.28
CA LEU A 117 11.38 -0.76 -18.32
C LEU A 117 9.94 -0.95 -17.88
N LEU A 118 9.73 -1.42 -16.65
CA LEU A 118 8.40 -1.57 -16.06
C LEU A 118 7.69 -0.22 -15.93
N HIS A 119 8.40 0.80 -15.43
CA HIS A 119 7.90 2.16 -15.30
C HIS A 119 7.48 2.72 -16.67
N ARG A 120 8.36 2.64 -17.67
CA ARG A 120 8.08 3.13 -19.02
C ARG A 120 6.87 2.44 -19.65
N ALA A 121 6.79 1.12 -19.51
CA ALA A 121 5.69 0.36 -20.11
C ALA A 121 4.32 0.70 -19.50
N PHE A 122 4.27 0.89 -18.18
CA PHE A 122 3.00 1.16 -17.50
C PHE A 122 2.66 2.66 -17.37
N SER A 123 3.61 3.57 -17.61
CA SER A 123 3.34 5.02 -17.64
C SER A 123 2.39 5.45 -18.75
N VAL A 124 2.15 4.62 -19.76
CA VAL A 124 1.17 4.87 -20.83
C VAL A 124 -0.28 4.91 -20.32
N PHE A 125 -0.56 4.33 -19.16
CA PHE A 125 -1.89 4.31 -18.56
C PHE A 125 -2.12 5.44 -17.56
N GLY A 126 -1.05 6.15 -17.15
CA GLY A 126 -1.11 7.29 -16.24
C GLY A 126 0.17 7.46 -15.44
N ASP A 127 0.19 8.50 -14.61
CA ASP A 127 1.33 8.84 -13.79
C ASP A 127 1.54 7.80 -12.69
N LEU A 128 2.80 7.39 -12.51
CA LEU A 128 3.20 6.37 -11.55
C LEU A 128 3.83 7.02 -10.31
N GLU A 129 3.44 6.55 -9.14
CA GLU A 129 4.17 6.83 -7.89
C GLU A 129 5.42 5.94 -7.80
N ARG A 130 5.29 4.68 -8.22
CA ARG A 130 6.37 3.71 -8.13
C ARG A 130 6.19 2.55 -9.12
N ALA A 131 7.31 2.05 -9.65
CA ALA A 131 7.36 0.79 -10.38
C ALA A 131 8.63 0.03 -9.96
N ILE A 132 8.45 -1.17 -9.43
CA ILE A 132 9.57 -2.01 -8.97
C ILE A 132 9.41 -3.45 -9.43
N VAL A 133 10.52 -4.08 -9.76
CA VAL A 133 10.62 -5.52 -9.98
C VAL A 133 11.03 -6.18 -8.66
N LEU A 134 10.29 -7.21 -8.26
CA LEU A 134 10.60 -7.95 -7.04
C LEU A 134 11.82 -8.84 -7.28
N VAL A 135 12.75 -8.81 -6.34
CA VAL A 135 13.99 -9.60 -6.41
C VAL A 135 14.11 -10.56 -5.23
N ASP A 136 14.87 -11.62 -5.43
CA ASP A 136 15.26 -12.52 -4.35
C ASP A 136 16.43 -11.94 -3.52
N ASP A 137 16.86 -12.66 -2.48
CA ASP A 137 17.96 -12.26 -1.60
C ASP A 137 19.31 -12.10 -2.34
N ARG A 138 19.41 -12.61 -3.55
CA ARG A 138 20.58 -12.50 -4.43
C ARG A 138 20.45 -11.40 -5.49
N GLY A 139 19.36 -10.60 -5.45
CA GLY A 139 19.09 -9.56 -6.40
C GLY A 139 18.57 -10.02 -7.76
N ARG A 140 18.12 -11.28 -7.89
CA ARG A 140 17.58 -11.81 -9.15
C ARG A 140 16.07 -11.61 -9.19
N SER A 141 15.55 -11.29 -10.38
CA SER A 141 14.11 -11.11 -10.58
C SER A 141 13.32 -12.37 -10.20
N LYS A 142 12.25 -12.17 -9.43
CA LYS A 142 11.25 -13.21 -9.14
C LYS A 142 10.22 -13.37 -10.27
N GLY A 143 10.35 -12.61 -11.37
CA GLY A 143 9.37 -12.59 -12.44
C GLY A 143 8.08 -11.83 -12.11
N GLU A 144 8.10 -11.06 -11.03
CA GLU A 144 6.98 -10.26 -10.57
C GLU A 144 7.42 -8.81 -10.32
N GLY A 145 6.48 -7.88 -10.39
CA GLY A 145 6.69 -6.47 -10.08
C GLY A 145 5.45 -5.84 -9.47
N ILE A 146 5.64 -4.66 -8.91
CA ILE A 146 4.56 -3.83 -8.36
C ILE A 146 4.59 -2.48 -9.08
N VAL A 147 3.43 -2.04 -9.52
CA VAL A 147 3.20 -0.74 -10.15
C VAL A 147 2.14 0.00 -9.34
N GLU A 148 2.50 1.17 -8.84
CA GLU A 148 1.62 2.02 -8.04
C GLU A 148 1.35 3.31 -8.81
N TYR A 149 0.07 3.58 -9.08
CA TYR A 149 -0.36 4.80 -9.76
C TYR A 149 -0.73 5.89 -8.77
N GLU A 150 -0.60 7.14 -9.18
CA GLU A 150 -1.09 8.26 -8.39
C GLU A 150 -2.62 8.24 -8.22
N ARG A 151 -3.32 7.71 -9.25
CA ARG A 151 -4.78 7.71 -9.30
C ARG A 151 -5.34 6.33 -9.57
N LYS A 152 -6.37 5.96 -8.81
CA LYS A 152 -7.09 4.70 -8.98
C LYS A 152 -7.64 4.47 -10.40
N PRO A 153 -8.21 5.46 -11.12
CA PRO A 153 -8.67 5.26 -12.50
C PRO A 153 -7.59 4.77 -13.45
N SER A 154 -6.34 5.24 -13.31
CA SER A 154 -5.21 4.80 -14.12
C SER A 154 -4.88 3.32 -13.88
N ALA A 155 -4.89 2.88 -12.64
CA ALA A 155 -4.69 1.47 -12.29
C ALA A 155 -5.80 0.58 -12.88
N LEU A 156 -7.06 1.01 -12.78
CA LEU A 156 -8.19 0.26 -13.32
C LEU A 156 -8.17 0.21 -14.85
N ASP A 157 -7.76 1.29 -15.53
CA ASP A 157 -7.59 1.31 -16.99
C ASP A 157 -6.48 0.36 -17.43
N ALA A 158 -5.33 0.38 -16.74
CA ALA A 158 -4.23 -0.56 -16.96
C ALA A 158 -4.68 -2.02 -16.76
N LEU A 159 -5.34 -2.30 -15.63
CA LEU A 159 -5.88 -3.63 -15.34
C LEU A 159 -6.81 -4.10 -16.44
N LYS A 160 -7.80 -3.29 -16.82
CA LYS A 160 -8.77 -3.62 -17.86
C LYS A 160 -8.10 -3.89 -19.19
N ARG A 161 -7.23 -3.00 -19.67
CA ARG A 161 -6.58 -3.14 -20.98
C ARG A 161 -5.64 -4.33 -21.04
N CYS A 162 -4.97 -4.65 -19.95
CA CYS A 162 -4.10 -5.83 -19.87
C CYS A 162 -4.91 -7.14 -19.75
N SER A 163 -6.11 -7.10 -19.14
CA SER A 163 -6.98 -8.27 -19.00
C SER A 163 -7.84 -8.54 -20.24
N ASP A 164 -8.34 -7.49 -20.89
CA ASP A 164 -9.15 -7.62 -22.11
C ASP A 164 -8.33 -7.96 -23.36
N GLY A 165 -7.01 -7.79 -23.29
CA GLY A 165 -6.07 -8.02 -24.36
C GLY A 165 -4.79 -8.72 -23.91
N VAL A 166 -3.81 -8.78 -24.80
CA VAL A 166 -2.47 -9.27 -24.48
C VAL A 166 -1.52 -8.08 -24.44
N PHE A 167 -0.95 -7.82 -23.27
CA PHE A 167 0.03 -6.75 -23.09
C PHE A 167 1.45 -7.30 -23.02
N PHE A 168 2.28 -6.89 -23.99
CA PHE A 168 3.69 -7.23 -24.04
C PHE A 168 4.51 -6.02 -23.57
N LEU A 169 5.40 -6.25 -22.63
CA LEU A 169 6.24 -5.22 -22.03
C LEU A 169 7.39 -4.80 -22.96
N SER A 170 7.82 -5.74 -23.79
CA SER A 170 8.92 -5.60 -24.75
C SER A 170 8.67 -6.45 -26.00
N SER A 171 9.63 -6.53 -26.90
CA SER A 171 9.60 -7.43 -28.05
C SER A 171 9.59 -8.93 -27.71
N SER A 172 9.81 -9.28 -26.45
CA SER A 172 9.61 -10.65 -25.95
C SER A 172 8.13 -11.00 -25.98
N LEU A 173 7.77 -12.12 -26.61
CA LEU A 173 6.40 -12.62 -26.72
C LEU A 173 5.90 -13.24 -25.39
N ARG A 174 6.20 -12.59 -24.28
CA ARG A 174 5.77 -12.98 -22.94
C ARG A 174 4.70 -12.02 -22.44
N PRO A 175 3.42 -12.44 -22.40
CA PRO A 175 2.34 -11.57 -21.94
C PRO A 175 2.43 -11.32 -20.45
N CYS A 176 2.22 -10.08 -20.04
CA CYS A 176 2.09 -9.72 -18.63
C CYS A 176 0.74 -10.15 -18.08
N ILE A 177 0.73 -10.65 -16.86
CA ILE A 177 -0.46 -10.92 -16.07
C ILE A 177 -0.57 -9.80 -15.04
N VAL A 178 -1.70 -9.09 -15.03
CA VAL A 178 -1.92 -7.92 -14.18
C VAL A 178 -3.04 -8.20 -13.20
N GLU A 179 -2.79 -7.98 -11.92
CA GLU A 179 -3.77 -8.19 -10.84
C GLU A 179 -3.82 -6.95 -9.95
N LEU A 180 -5.01 -6.63 -9.41
CA LEU A 180 -5.14 -5.58 -8.40
C LEU A 180 -4.61 -6.09 -7.06
N ILE A 181 -3.86 -5.25 -6.37
CA ILE A 181 -3.48 -5.53 -4.97
C ILE A 181 -4.61 -4.99 -4.09
N GLU A 182 -5.46 -5.89 -3.58
CA GLU A 182 -6.63 -5.52 -2.77
C GLU A 182 -6.30 -5.40 -1.29
N ASP A 183 -5.35 -6.18 -0.80
CA ASP A 183 -4.95 -6.18 0.60
C ASP A 183 -3.56 -5.57 0.80
N SER A 184 -3.46 -4.65 1.75
CA SER A 184 -2.19 -4.43 2.42
C SER A 184 -2.00 -5.64 3.35
N GLU A 185 -1.06 -6.53 3.04
CA GLU A 185 -0.61 -7.51 4.03
C GLU A 185 -0.19 -6.71 5.27
N ASP A 186 -1.00 -6.82 6.32
CA ASP A 186 -0.71 -6.20 7.61
C ASP A 186 0.34 -7.12 8.24
N ASP A 187 1.62 -6.85 7.96
CA ASP A 187 2.75 -7.65 8.43
C ASP A 187 2.82 -7.78 9.95
N ASP A 188 2.10 -6.90 10.66
CA ASP A 188 2.05 -6.92 12.12
C ASP A 188 1.13 -8.01 12.70
N GLY A 189 0.24 -8.60 11.90
CA GLY A 189 -0.73 -9.59 12.37
C GLY A 189 -1.64 -9.09 13.50
N LEU A 190 -2.14 -9.99 14.32
CA LEU A 190 -3.00 -9.70 15.47
C LEU A 190 -2.18 -9.70 16.76
N MET A 191 -1.78 -8.53 17.22
CA MET A 191 -1.01 -8.38 18.45
C MET A 191 -1.91 -8.48 19.70
N ASP A 192 -1.36 -8.97 20.79
CA ASP A 192 -2.03 -9.13 22.09
C ASP A 192 -2.66 -7.84 22.63
N LYS A 193 -2.02 -6.69 22.34
CA LYS A 193 -2.54 -5.36 22.71
C LYS A 193 -3.87 -5.01 22.04
N ASN A 194 -4.17 -5.64 20.89
CA ASN A 194 -5.37 -5.40 20.10
C ASN A 194 -6.50 -6.36 20.42
N LEU A 195 -6.29 -7.34 21.32
CA LEU A 195 -7.28 -8.30 21.76
C LEU A 195 -8.13 -7.76 22.92
N PHE A 196 -9.40 -8.13 22.94
CA PHE A 196 -10.32 -7.79 24.03
C PHE A 196 -10.05 -8.67 25.25
N LYS A 197 -9.16 -8.21 26.14
CA LYS A 197 -8.78 -8.94 27.38
C LYS A 197 -9.94 -9.12 28.38
N ARG A 198 -11.08 -8.47 28.15
CA ARG A 198 -12.29 -8.65 28.97
C ARG A 198 -13.14 -9.85 28.53
N ASN A 199 -12.86 -10.45 27.35
CA ASN A 199 -13.55 -11.65 26.91
C ASN A 199 -12.99 -12.87 27.69
N PRO A 200 -13.86 -13.70 28.32
CA PRO A 200 -13.43 -14.93 28.99
C PRO A 200 -12.63 -15.89 28.10
N GLU A 201 -12.97 -16.00 26.81
CA GLU A 201 -12.27 -16.82 25.83
C GLU A 201 -10.80 -16.44 25.69
N PHE A 202 -10.46 -15.12 25.85
CA PHE A 202 -9.09 -14.65 25.84
C PHE A 202 -8.22 -15.36 26.90
N TRP A 203 -8.77 -15.55 28.08
CA TRP A 203 -8.06 -16.20 29.19
C TRP A 203 -8.07 -17.72 29.05
N GLN A 204 -9.15 -18.33 28.54
CA GLN A 204 -9.22 -19.76 28.30
C GLN A 204 -8.15 -20.24 27.31
N GLU A 205 -7.90 -19.48 26.23
CA GLU A 205 -6.85 -19.81 25.28
C GLU A 205 -5.43 -19.68 25.84
N ARG A 206 -5.27 -18.98 26.96
CA ARG A 206 -3.97 -18.76 27.64
C ARG A 206 -3.78 -19.57 28.89
N GLU A 207 -4.80 -20.24 29.36
CA GLU A 207 -4.66 -21.27 30.38
C GLU A 207 -3.88 -22.43 29.76
N VAL A 208 -2.58 -22.48 30.08
CA VAL A 208 -1.75 -23.64 29.78
C VAL A 208 -2.41 -24.82 30.45
N GLY A 209 -2.90 -25.77 29.67
CA GLY A 209 -3.48 -27.02 30.21
C GLY A 209 -2.48 -27.60 31.19
N GLY A 210 -2.80 -27.50 32.47
CA GLY A 210 -2.05 -28.15 33.52
C GLY A 210 -2.08 -29.63 33.24
N GLY A 211 -1.02 -30.14 32.62
CA GLY A 211 -0.78 -31.57 32.55
C GLY A 211 -0.67 -32.09 33.97
N GLY A 212 -1.76 -32.67 34.46
CA GLY A 212 -1.73 -33.51 35.64
C GLY A 212 -0.78 -34.67 35.36
N GLY A 213 0.28 -34.73 36.09
CA GLY A 213 1.09 -35.93 36.26
C GLY A 213 0.39 -36.94 37.13
#